data_88c7236684beb194dd361ebf792f5790
#
_entry.id   88c7236684beb194dd361ebf792f5790
#
_cell.length_a   1.000
_cell.length_b   1.000
_cell.length_c   1.000
_cell.angle_alpha   90.00
_cell.angle_beta   90.00
_cell.angle_gamma   90.00
#
_symmetry.space_group_name_H-M   'P 1'
#
loop_
_entity.id
_entity.type
_entity.pdbx_description
1 polymer ?
#
loop_
_entity_poly.entity_id
_entity_poly.type
_entity_poly.pdbx_seq_one_letter_code
_entity_poly.pdbx_strand_id
1 'polypeptide(L)'
;MKKILIIFLFFLSLQLRAQYYYHWALEQKYTTASSINQINYINGLIGSLKRDAVWNNLDVFWNYATETQQQAVWNIKSPGTNTCTEVNIPSWVAKKGYTSNGTTSYLNTNFNPSTQAVNFTLNSGSLGIYSRSNIAEAGYDMGVYQVSGGHLINILSRTATNTMANRVNTTATTTLSNSNSLGLIAAARTTSTLTTFYRNGSSIGTVAD
;
A
#
# COMPACT_ATOMS: atom_id res chain seq x y z
N MET A 1 -3.41 -46.44 -8.35
CA MET A 1 -2.39 -45.38 -8.32
C MET A 1 -2.52 -44.28 -9.40
N LYS A 2 -3.04 -44.54 -10.61
CA LYS A 2 -3.21 -43.52 -11.69
C LYS A 2 -4.21 -42.40 -11.38
N LYS A 3 -5.25 -42.66 -10.56
CA LYS A 3 -6.30 -41.65 -10.26
C LYS A 3 -5.81 -40.51 -9.31
N ILE A 4 -4.88 -40.82 -8.42
CA ILE A 4 -4.35 -39.84 -7.46
C ILE A 4 -3.44 -38.81 -8.18
N LEU A 5 -2.68 -39.24 -9.17
CA LEU A 5 -1.80 -38.37 -9.95
C LEU A 5 -2.58 -37.35 -10.78
N ILE A 6 -3.74 -37.77 -11.36
CA ILE A 6 -4.59 -36.87 -12.15
C ILE A 6 -5.24 -35.80 -11.27
N ILE A 7 -5.68 -36.15 -10.06
CA ILE A 7 -6.25 -35.19 -9.11
C ILE A 7 -5.19 -34.18 -8.67
N PHE A 8 -3.97 -34.61 -8.38
CA PHE A 8 -2.88 -33.72 -7.98
C PHE A 8 -2.47 -32.75 -9.11
N LEU A 9 -2.39 -33.21 -10.34
CA LEU A 9 -2.14 -32.38 -11.51
C LEU A 9 -3.30 -31.38 -11.78
N PHE A 10 -4.53 -31.79 -11.52
CA PHE A 10 -5.70 -30.92 -11.66
C PHE A 10 -5.71 -29.80 -10.60
N PHE A 11 -5.42 -30.13 -9.34
CA PHE A 11 -5.28 -29.13 -8.28
C PHE A 11 -4.11 -28.19 -8.52
N LEU A 12 -2.97 -28.68 -8.99
CA LEU A 12 -1.81 -27.87 -9.34
C LEU A 12 -2.14 -26.91 -10.50
N SER A 13 -2.88 -27.36 -11.50
CA SER A 13 -3.31 -26.53 -12.62
C SER A 13 -4.34 -25.46 -12.23
N LEU A 14 -5.21 -25.75 -11.25
CA LEU A 14 -6.17 -24.80 -10.72
C LEU A 14 -5.46 -23.70 -9.89
N GLN A 15 -4.47 -24.06 -9.10
CA GLN A 15 -3.68 -23.08 -8.35
C GLN A 15 -2.85 -22.18 -9.28
N LEU A 16 -2.24 -22.74 -10.31
CA LEU A 16 -1.55 -21.99 -11.35
C LEU A 16 -2.49 -21.04 -12.09
N ARG A 17 -3.70 -21.50 -12.47
CA ARG A 17 -4.70 -20.64 -13.14
C ARG A 17 -5.20 -19.51 -12.26
N ALA A 18 -5.41 -19.71 -10.96
CA ALA A 18 -5.81 -18.66 -10.04
C ALA A 18 -4.73 -17.58 -9.87
N GLN A 19 -3.46 -17.97 -9.92
CA GLN A 19 -2.33 -17.05 -9.86
C GLN A 19 -2.20 -16.22 -11.16
N TYR A 20 -2.42 -16.83 -12.32
CA TYR A 20 -2.45 -16.16 -13.62
C TYR A 20 -3.66 -15.21 -13.79
N TYR A 21 -4.80 -15.49 -13.16
CA TYR A 21 -6.03 -14.72 -13.35
C TYR A 21 -5.90 -13.26 -12.87
N TYR A 22 -5.24 -13.00 -11.75
CA TYR A 22 -5.07 -11.62 -11.24
C TYR A 22 -4.16 -10.80 -12.13
N HIS A 23 -3.08 -11.37 -12.61
CA HIS A 23 -2.20 -10.71 -13.55
C HIS A 23 -2.93 -10.41 -14.88
N TRP A 24 -3.67 -11.36 -15.40
CA TRP A 24 -4.44 -11.18 -16.63
C TRP A 24 -5.44 -10.02 -16.52
N ALA A 25 -6.16 -9.87 -15.41
CA ALA A 25 -7.11 -8.79 -15.19
C ALA A 25 -6.42 -7.40 -15.17
N LEU A 26 -5.20 -7.31 -14.62
CA LEU A 26 -4.38 -6.10 -14.68
C LEU A 26 -3.87 -5.82 -16.10
N GLU A 27 -3.35 -6.82 -16.79
CA GLU A 27 -2.81 -6.68 -18.14
C GLU A 27 -3.86 -6.19 -19.16
N GLN A 28 -5.13 -6.58 -19.00
CA GLN A 28 -6.22 -6.09 -19.84
C GLN A 28 -6.46 -4.58 -19.70
N LYS A 29 -5.93 -3.97 -18.65
CA LYS A 29 -6.04 -2.53 -18.36
C LYS A 29 -4.84 -1.73 -18.86
N TYR A 30 -3.76 -2.38 -19.23
CA TYR A 30 -2.55 -1.71 -19.68
C TYR A 30 -2.58 -1.52 -21.21
N THR A 31 -2.16 -0.35 -21.68
CA THR A 31 -1.95 -0.10 -23.12
C THR A 31 -0.63 -0.67 -23.61
N THR A 32 0.32 -0.86 -22.69
CA THR A 32 1.62 -1.48 -22.95
C THR A 32 1.73 -2.73 -22.09
N ALA A 33 1.93 -3.89 -22.70
CA ALA A 33 2.09 -5.16 -22.01
C ALA A 33 3.30 -5.12 -21.06
N SER A 34 3.15 -5.72 -19.90
CA SER A 34 4.25 -5.90 -18.95
C SER A 34 5.29 -6.90 -19.47
N SER A 35 6.56 -6.70 -19.10
CA SER A 35 7.57 -7.75 -19.30
C SER A 35 7.26 -8.98 -18.44
N ILE A 36 7.80 -10.13 -18.85
CA ILE A 36 7.67 -11.37 -18.07
C ILE A 36 8.23 -11.21 -16.64
N ASN A 37 9.24 -10.38 -16.46
CA ASN A 37 9.82 -10.10 -15.16
C ASN A 37 8.86 -9.31 -14.26
N GLN A 38 8.19 -8.30 -14.80
CA GLN A 38 7.15 -7.54 -14.08
C GLN A 38 5.97 -8.44 -13.71
N ILE A 39 5.53 -9.28 -14.63
CA ILE A 39 4.49 -10.28 -14.43
C ILE A 39 4.84 -11.20 -13.26
N ASN A 40 6.03 -11.79 -13.28
CA ASN A 40 6.49 -12.70 -12.24
C ASN A 40 6.62 -12.00 -10.88
N TYR A 41 7.11 -10.76 -10.88
CA TYR A 41 7.21 -9.95 -9.66
C TYR A 41 5.84 -9.70 -9.03
N ILE A 42 4.87 -9.22 -9.79
CA ILE A 42 3.52 -8.93 -9.28
C ILE A 42 2.81 -10.22 -8.83
N ASN A 43 2.93 -11.31 -9.58
CA ASN A 43 2.38 -12.60 -9.19
C ASN A 43 3.00 -13.13 -7.90
N GLY A 44 4.33 -13.02 -7.75
CA GLY A 44 5.04 -13.41 -6.54
C GLY A 44 4.61 -12.59 -5.33
N LEU A 45 4.46 -11.27 -5.49
CA LEU A 45 4.00 -10.36 -4.45
C LEU A 45 2.56 -10.70 -4.00
N ILE A 46 1.62 -10.82 -4.94
CA ILE A 46 0.22 -11.19 -4.63
C ILE A 46 0.16 -12.59 -4.00
N GLY A 47 0.94 -13.54 -4.53
CA GLY A 47 1.02 -14.90 -3.99
C GLY A 47 1.51 -14.93 -2.55
N SER A 48 2.52 -14.13 -2.21
CA SER A 48 3.03 -13.99 -0.84
C SER A 48 1.99 -13.36 0.08
N LEU A 49 1.36 -12.27 -0.32
CA LEU A 49 0.30 -11.61 0.46
C LEU A 49 -0.91 -12.53 0.72
N LYS A 50 -1.24 -13.41 -0.23
CA LYS A 50 -2.31 -14.42 -0.06
C LYS A 50 -1.89 -15.54 0.90
N ARG A 51 -0.68 -16.08 0.73
CA ARG A 51 -0.15 -17.12 1.60
C ARG A 51 -0.10 -16.68 3.06
N ASP A 52 0.27 -15.41 3.28
CA ASP A 52 0.40 -14.83 4.61
C ASP A 52 -0.93 -14.23 5.14
N ALA A 53 -2.06 -14.53 4.47
CA ALA A 53 -3.42 -14.08 4.78
C ALA A 53 -3.61 -12.54 4.81
N VAL A 54 -2.68 -11.77 4.26
CA VAL A 54 -2.74 -10.30 4.22
C VAL A 54 -3.68 -9.81 3.11
N TRP A 55 -3.69 -10.49 1.96
CA TRP A 55 -4.42 -10.05 0.76
C TRP A 55 -5.89 -9.73 1.01
N ASN A 56 -6.60 -10.56 1.76
CA ASN A 56 -8.03 -10.38 2.01
C ASN A 56 -8.31 -9.21 2.96
N ASN A 57 -7.34 -8.83 3.78
CA ASN A 57 -7.42 -7.72 4.72
C ASN A 57 -7.03 -6.36 4.11
N LEU A 58 -6.55 -6.34 2.86
CA LEU A 58 -6.29 -5.10 2.14
C LEU A 58 -7.58 -4.55 1.52
N ASP A 59 -7.88 -3.28 1.72
CA ASP A 59 -8.91 -2.56 0.98
C ASP A 59 -8.38 -2.09 -0.37
N VAL A 60 -7.16 -1.55 -0.39
CA VAL A 60 -6.48 -1.04 -1.58
C VAL A 60 -4.99 -1.35 -1.54
N PHE A 61 -4.38 -1.46 -2.71
CA PHE A 61 -2.93 -1.65 -2.83
C PHE A 61 -2.41 -1.13 -4.17
N TRP A 62 -1.42 -0.24 -4.13
CA TRP A 62 -0.73 0.28 -5.30
C TRP A 62 0.76 -0.09 -5.23
N ASN A 63 1.32 -0.46 -6.38
CA ASN A 63 2.76 -0.59 -6.56
C ASN A 63 3.23 0.46 -7.56
N TYR A 64 3.88 1.48 -7.09
CA TYR A 64 4.37 2.58 -7.93
C TYR A 64 5.67 2.28 -8.66
N ALA A 65 6.41 1.23 -8.25
CA ALA A 65 7.70 0.84 -8.82
C ALA A 65 7.54 -0.16 -9.99
N THR A 66 6.76 0.24 -10.99
CA THR A 66 6.42 -0.54 -12.19
C THR A 66 7.33 -0.21 -13.37
N GLU A 67 7.14 -0.87 -14.50
CA GLU A 67 7.90 -0.61 -15.75
C GLU A 67 7.40 0.60 -16.52
N THR A 68 6.11 0.91 -16.41
CA THR A 68 5.51 2.10 -17.03
C THR A 68 4.73 2.90 -16.01
N GLN A 69 4.63 4.22 -16.24
CA GLN A 69 3.86 5.13 -15.39
C GLN A 69 2.37 4.76 -15.36
N GLN A 70 1.82 4.30 -16.48
CA GLN A 70 0.44 3.83 -16.54
C GLN A 70 0.18 2.67 -15.57
N GLN A 71 1.10 1.71 -15.47
CA GLN A 71 0.95 0.58 -14.54
C GLN A 71 1.00 1.04 -13.08
N ALA A 72 1.78 2.07 -12.78
CA ALA A 72 2.00 2.55 -11.42
C ALA A 72 0.74 3.11 -10.76
N VAL A 73 -0.19 3.67 -11.52
CA VAL A 73 -1.40 4.30 -10.97
C VAL A 73 -2.54 3.32 -10.66
N TRP A 74 -2.44 2.06 -11.06
CA TRP A 74 -3.51 1.09 -10.88
C TRP A 74 -3.55 0.50 -9.46
N ASN A 75 -4.77 0.42 -8.90
CA ASN A 75 -5.03 -0.36 -7.70
C ASN A 75 -4.97 -1.85 -8.03
N ILE A 76 -3.92 -2.53 -7.57
CA ILE A 76 -3.70 -3.96 -7.83
C ILE A 76 -4.75 -4.84 -7.14
N LYS A 77 -5.26 -4.40 -5.97
CA LYS A 77 -6.28 -5.13 -5.22
C LYS A 77 -7.58 -5.24 -6.00
N SER A 78 -7.97 -4.18 -6.72
CA SER A 78 -9.19 -4.12 -7.52
C SER A 78 -8.94 -3.27 -8.77
N PRO A 79 -8.45 -3.88 -9.86
CA PRO A 79 -8.13 -3.17 -11.10
C PRO A 79 -9.35 -2.49 -11.72
N GLY A 80 -9.21 -1.20 -12.01
CA GLY A 80 -10.30 -0.37 -12.56
C GLY A 80 -11.06 0.44 -11.52
N THR A 81 -10.79 0.23 -10.21
CA THR A 81 -11.31 1.05 -9.13
C THR A 81 -10.17 1.78 -8.43
N ASN A 82 -10.42 3.00 -7.96
CA ASN A 82 -9.43 3.78 -7.21
C ASN A 82 -8.07 3.88 -7.94
N THR A 83 -8.12 4.09 -9.27
CA THR A 83 -6.94 4.41 -10.07
C THR A 83 -6.44 5.79 -9.68
N CYS A 84 -5.14 5.93 -9.39
CA CYS A 84 -4.57 7.21 -8.99
C CYS A 84 -4.62 8.24 -10.11
N THR A 85 -4.88 9.48 -9.73
CA THR A 85 -4.74 10.66 -10.60
C THR A 85 -3.53 11.47 -10.16
N GLU A 86 -2.66 11.81 -11.09
CA GLU A 86 -1.51 12.68 -10.85
C GLU A 86 -1.97 14.13 -10.77
N VAL A 87 -1.64 14.80 -9.68
CA VAL A 87 -1.91 16.23 -9.48
C VAL A 87 -0.61 16.99 -9.49
N ASN A 88 -0.53 18.04 -10.30
CA ASN A 88 0.68 18.84 -10.52
C ASN A 88 1.92 18.01 -10.88
N ILE A 89 1.70 16.92 -11.60
CA ILE A 89 2.70 16.08 -12.26
C ILE A 89 3.89 15.72 -11.35
N PRO A 90 3.72 14.82 -10.37
CA PRO A 90 4.84 14.29 -9.61
C PRO A 90 5.81 13.54 -10.54
N SER A 91 7.11 13.64 -10.29
CA SER A 91 8.11 12.95 -11.10
C SER A 91 8.01 11.44 -10.89
N TRP A 92 7.91 10.69 -11.98
CA TRP A 92 7.93 9.23 -11.94
C TRP A 92 9.16 8.66 -12.64
N VAL A 93 9.74 7.61 -12.07
CA VAL A 93 10.89 6.89 -12.64
C VAL A 93 10.58 5.39 -12.65
N ALA A 94 10.77 4.74 -13.79
CA ALA A 94 10.54 3.30 -13.97
C ALA A 94 11.28 2.48 -12.90
N LYS A 95 10.57 1.50 -12.32
CA LYS A 95 11.05 0.60 -11.25
C LYS A 95 11.49 1.33 -9.96
N LYS A 96 11.20 2.62 -9.86
CA LYS A 96 11.53 3.44 -8.69
C LYS A 96 10.30 4.12 -8.07
N GLY A 97 9.25 4.42 -8.85
CA GLY A 97 8.03 5.06 -8.38
C GLY A 97 8.07 6.58 -8.45
N TYR A 98 7.25 7.22 -7.63
CA TYR A 98 7.03 8.66 -7.66
C TYR A 98 7.89 9.42 -6.67
N THR A 99 8.15 10.69 -7.03
CA THR A 99 8.74 11.71 -6.16
C THR A 99 7.94 12.99 -6.31
N SER A 100 7.43 13.55 -5.21
CA SER A 100 6.72 14.81 -5.21
C SER A 100 7.71 15.99 -5.26
N ASN A 101 7.21 17.19 -5.59
CA ASN A 101 7.99 18.43 -5.52
C ASN A 101 8.06 19.01 -4.08
N GLY A 102 7.52 18.31 -3.10
CA GLY A 102 7.50 18.71 -1.71
C GLY A 102 6.47 19.78 -1.33
N THR A 103 5.65 20.25 -2.27
CA THR A 103 4.69 21.35 -2.01
C THR A 103 3.30 21.08 -2.57
N THR A 104 3.17 20.82 -3.86
CA THR A 104 1.87 20.80 -4.55
C THR A 104 1.60 19.54 -5.36
N SER A 105 2.64 18.77 -5.72
CA SER A 105 2.44 17.55 -6.50
C SER A 105 2.17 16.33 -5.63
N TYR A 106 1.17 15.55 -6.01
CA TYR A 106 0.78 14.34 -5.28
C TYR A 106 0.00 13.37 -6.17
N LEU A 107 -0.23 12.17 -5.67
CA LEU A 107 -1.15 11.20 -6.23
C LEU A 107 -2.47 11.23 -5.46
N ASN A 108 -3.56 11.57 -6.16
CA ASN A 108 -4.89 11.33 -5.62
C ASN A 108 -5.28 9.87 -5.89
N THR A 109 -5.41 9.09 -4.85
CA THR A 109 -5.74 7.66 -4.95
C THR A 109 -7.21 7.41 -5.31
N ASN A 110 -8.06 8.44 -5.26
CA ASN A 110 -9.51 8.33 -5.45
C ASN A 110 -10.18 7.33 -4.49
N PHE A 111 -9.51 6.97 -3.39
CA PHE A 111 -10.02 6.09 -2.36
C PHE A 111 -10.45 6.90 -1.14
N ASN A 112 -11.71 6.79 -0.78
CA ASN A 112 -12.27 7.38 0.44
C ASN A 112 -12.52 6.27 1.47
N PRO A 113 -11.67 6.14 2.50
CA PRO A 113 -11.81 5.06 3.48
C PRO A 113 -13.12 5.11 4.27
N SER A 114 -13.77 6.26 4.43
CA SER A 114 -15.02 6.35 5.17
C SER A 114 -16.23 5.74 4.44
N THR A 115 -16.15 5.60 3.11
CA THR A 115 -17.25 5.11 2.27
C THR A 115 -16.93 3.88 1.47
N GLN A 116 -15.63 3.56 1.29
CA GLN A 116 -15.18 2.50 0.40
C GLN A 116 -14.38 1.40 1.12
N ALA A 117 -13.90 1.66 2.34
CA ALA A 117 -13.19 0.65 3.11
C ALA A 117 -14.16 -0.44 3.61
N VAL A 118 -13.68 -1.69 3.58
CA VAL A 118 -14.38 -2.86 4.11
C VAL A 118 -13.69 -3.38 5.37
N ASN A 119 -12.34 -3.37 5.36
CA ASN A 119 -11.53 -3.90 6.45
C ASN A 119 -11.06 -2.80 7.41
N PHE A 120 -10.83 -1.58 6.90
CA PHE A 120 -10.40 -0.46 7.72
C PHE A 120 -11.57 0.11 8.51
N THR A 121 -11.53 -0.05 9.85
CA THR A 121 -12.57 0.42 10.76
C THR A 121 -12.02 1.37 11.82
N LEU A 122 -12.90 1.96 12.66
CA LEU A 122 -12.51 2.95 13.67
C LEU A 122 -11.35 2.50 14.56
N ASN A 123 -11.41 1.29 15.09
CA ASN A 123 -10.45 0.75 16.05
C ASN A 123 -9.61 -0.41 15.48
N SER A 124 -9.70 -0.65 14.18
CA SER A 124 -8.93 -1.66 13.48
C SER A 124 -8.62 -1.17 12.08
N GLY A 125 -7.39 -0.74 11.88
CA GLY A 125 -6.92 -0.24 10.61
C GLY A 125 -5.42 -0.14 10.56
N SER A 126 -4.87 -0.21 9.35
CA SER A 126 -3.46 -0.01 9.12
C SER A 126 -3.23 0.72 7.82
N LEU A 127 -2.14 1.46 7.76
CA LEU A 127 -1.65 2.07 6.54
C LEU A 127 -0.14 1.92 6.47
N GLY A 128 0.40 1.84 5.26
CA GLY A 128 1.83 1.70 5.06
C GLY A 128 2.28 2.24 3.73
N ILE A 129 3.52 2.70 3.70
CA ILE A 129 4.21 3.19 2.51
C ILE A 129 5.58 2.54 2.41
N TYR A 130 6.11 2.43 1.20
CA TYR A 130 7.51 2.07 0.97
C TYR A 130 8.26 3.31 0.50
N SER A 131 9.13 3.85 1.34
CA SER A 131 9.97 5.01 1.03
C SER A 131 11.36 4.58 0.57
N ARG A 132 11.86 5.23 -0.49
CA ARG A 132 13.21 5.01 -1.04
C ARG A 132 14.19 6.12 -0.68
N SER A 133 13.71 7.17 -0.02
CA SER A 133 14.52 8.31 0.41
C SER A 133 14.51 8.44 1.92
N ASN A 134 15.65 8.78 2.49
CA ASN A 134 15.76 9.11 3.92
C ASN A 134 15.77 10.63 4.08
N ILE A 135 14.58 11.23 3.97
CA ILE A 135 14.40 12.67 4.03
C ILE A 135 13.52 13.01 5.24
N ALA A 136 13.86 14.05 5.97
CA ALA A 136 12.99 14.62 6.97
C ALA A 136 12.04 15.62 6.29
N GLU A 137 10.75 15.43 6.46
CA GLU A 137 9.72 16.21 5.77
C GLU A 137 8.75 16.88 6.74
N ALA A 138 8.04 17.89 6.26
CA ALA A 138 6.95 18.53 6.99
C ALA A 138 5.57 18.04 6.49
N GLY A 139 5.50 17.50 5.27
CA GLY A 139 4.28 16.98 4.65
C GLY A 139 4.09 15.48 4.90
N TYR A 140 2.86 15.03 4.90
CA TYR A 140 2.55 13.61 5.03
C TYR A 140 2.88 12.84 3.75
N ASP A 141 3.47 11.65 3.91
CA ASP A 141 3.74 10.74 2.80
C ASP A 141 2.45 10.16 2.21
N MET A 142 1.46 9.92 3.06
CA MET A 142 0.13 9.46 2.67
C MET A 142 -0.90 9.91 3.70
N GLY A 143 -2.12 10.20 3.25
CA GLY A 143 -3.20 10.50 4.15
C GLY A 143 -4.49 10.91 3.49
N VAL A 144 -5.53 11.00 4.29
CA VAL A 144 -6.82 11.60 3.96
C VAL A 144 -7.18 12.58 5.08
N TYR A 145 -7.67 13.73 4.67
CA TYR A 145 -8.07 14.81 5.57
C TYR A 145 -9.59 15.00 5.56
N GLN A 146 -10.16 15.14 6.73
CA GLN A 146 -11.56 15.54 6.89
C GLN A 146 -11.63 16.98 7.37
N VAL A 147 -12.43 17.82 6.69
CA VAL A 147 -12.48 19.26 6.92
C VAL A 147 -13.09 19.67 8.29
N SER A 148 -13.86 18.80 8.93
CA SER A 148 -14.55 19.12 10.17
C SER A 148 -14.34 18.04 11.23
N GLY A 149 -13.40 18.29 12.16
CA GLY A 149 -13.29 17.69 13.49
C GLY A 149 -13.25 16.15 13.61
N GLY A 150 -13.11 15.46 12.50
CA GLY A 150 -13.18 14.01 12.46
C GLY A 150 -11.84 13.31 12.68
N HIS A 151 -11.91 12.00 12.73
CA HIS A 151 -10.73 11.17 12.75
C HIS A 151 -9.95 11.29 11.43
N LEU A 152 -8.63 11.38 11.52
CA LEU A 152 -7.74 11.48 10.37
C LEU A 152 -6.98 10.19 10.16
N ILE A 153 -6.57 9.99 8.90
CA ILE A 153 -5.72 8.87 8.50
C ILE A 153 -4.52 9.48 7.78
N ASN A 154 -3.34 9.41 8.36
CA ASN A 154 -2.12 9.87 7.73
C ASN A 154 -0.88 9.20 8.29
N ILE A 155 0.21 9.25 7.54
CA ILE A 155 1.53 8.78 7.94
C ILE A 155 2.59 9.74 7.39
N LEU A 156 3.54 10.10 8.24
CA LEU A 156 4.76 10.80 7.92
C LEU A 156 5.92 9.96 8.43
N SER A 157 6.73 9.44 7.54
CA SER A 157 7.78 8.47 7.87
C SER A 157 8.91 9.08 8.70
N ARG A 158 9.22 10.35 8.49
CA ARG A 158 10.25 11.06 9.28
C ARG A 158 10.03 12.58 9.28
N THR A 159 9.86 13.15 10.46
CA THR A 159 9.82 14.59 10.69
C THR A 159 11.22 15.19 10.81
N ALA A 160 11.32 16.52 10.82
CA ALA A 160 12.56 17.25 11.09
C ALA A 160 13.16 16.93 12.48
N THR A 161 12.35 16.48 13.44
CA THR A 161 12.78 16.08 14.78
C THR A 161 13.09 14.58 14.90
N ASN A 162 13.25 13.89 13.77
CA ASN A 162 13.53 12.45 13.74
C ASN A 162 12.48 11.60 14.44
N THR A 163 11.23 11.90 14.21
CA THR A 163 10.09 11.09 14.64
C THR A 163 9.27 10.65 13.43
N MET A 164 8.67 9.50 13.51
CA MET A 164 7.55 9.10 12.68
C MET A 164 6.28 9.65 13.31
N ALA A 165 5.39 10.20 12.51
CA ALA A 165 4.12 10.74 12.98
C ALA A 165 2.96 10.13 12.20
N ASN A 166 1.86 9.81 12.87
CA ASN A 166 0.68 9.30 12.20
C ASN A 166 -0.61 9.61 12.96
N ARG A 167 -1.70 9.38 12.23
CA ARG A 167 -3.05 9.20 12.75
C ARG A 167 -3.66 8.01 12.05
N VAL A 168 -4.10 7.01 12.79
CA VAL A 168 -4.80 5.85 12.24
C VAL A 168 -6.24 5.90 12.75
N ASN A 169 -7.06 6.67 12.04
CA ASN A 169 -8.47 6.89 12.41
C ASN A 169 -8.63 7.47 13.84
N THR A 170 -7.81 8.46 14.16
CA THR A 170 -7.79 9.16 15.47
C THR A 170 -7.73 10.66 15.29
N THR A 171 -8.15 11.43 16.29
CA THR A 171 -8.06 12.90 16.32
C THR A 171 -6.66 13.37 16.76
N ALA A 172 -5.96 12.59 17.55
CA ALA A 172 -4.64 12.89 18.06
C ALA A 172 -3.53 12.40 17.11
N THR A 173 -2.44 13.15 17.01
CA THR A 173 -1.22 12.71 16.33
C THR A 173 -0.40 11.88 17.30
N THR A 174 -0.07 10.65 16.95
CA THR A 174 0.88 9.82 17.67
C THR A 174 2.25 9.93 17.02
N THR A 175 3.32 9.95 17.83
CA THR A 175 4.70 10.07 17.35
C THR A 175 5.62 9.08 18.05
N LEU A 176 6.60 8.56 17.30
CA LEU A 176 7.65 7.68 17.81
C LEU A 176 9.00 8.05 17.19
N SER A 177 10.09 7.92 17.91
CA SER A 177 11.44 8.19 17.38
C SER A 177 11.74 7.36 16.16
N ASN A 178 12.10 8.00 15.05
CA ASN A 178 12.50 7.37 13.80
C ASN A 178 13.44 8.28 13.01
N SER A 179 14.71 7.99 13.02
CA SER A 179 15.76 8.74 12.30
C SER A 179 15.98 8.25 10.86
N ASN A 180 15.21 7.26 10.40
CA ASN A 180 15.41 6.67 9.10
C ASN A 180 14.05 6.28 8.46
N SER A 181 13.70 6.97 7.37
CA SER A 181 12.47 6.73 6.60
C SER A 181 12.61 5.69 5.48
N LEU A 182 13.78 5.07 5.30
CA LEU A 182 13.97 4.06 4.24
C LEU A 182 13.21 2.75 4.54
N GLY A 183 12.60 2.20 3.49
CA GLY A 183 11.94 0.90 3.53
C GLY A 183 10.43 0.99 3.76
N LEU A 184 9.83 -0.12 4.19
CA LEU A 184 8.42 -0.19 4.52
C LEU A 184 8.18 0.45 5.89
N ILE A 185 7.40 1.51 5.90
CA ILE A 185 6.94 2.21 7.10
C ILE A 185 5.43 1.99 7.21
N ALA A 186 4.98 1.55 8.37
CA ALA A 186 3.56 1.32 8.59
C ALA A 186 3.14 1.69 10.01
N ALA A 187 1.85 1.96 10.16
CA ALA A 187 1.18 2.14 11.44
C ALA A 187 -0.11 1.33 11.47
N ALA A 188 -0.38 0.70 12.60
CA ALA A 188 -1.59 -0.08 12.81
C ALA A 188 -2.24 0.25 14.15
N ARG A 189 -3.53 0.52 14.11
CA ARG A 189 -4.40 0.64 15.28
C ARG A 189 -5.23 -0.62 15.40
N THR A 190 -5.12 -1.31 16.51
CA THR A 190 -5.84 -2.57 16.78
C THR A 190 -6.79 -2.48 17.96
N THR A 191 -6.77 -1.34 18.66
CA THR A 191 -7.67 -1.01 19.78
C THR A 191 -8.05 0.47 19.73
N SER A 192 -8.98 0.90 20.59
CA SER A 192 -9.36 2.31 20.70
C SER A 192 -8.29 3.23 21.28
N THR A 193 -7.20 2.69 21.83
CA THR A 193 -6.25 3.42 22.66
C THR A 193 -4.79 3.19 22.30
N LEU A 194 -4.50 2.41 21.24
CA LEU A 194 -3.12 2.03 20.95
C LEU A 194 -2.83 1.97 19.47
N THR A 195 -1.77 2.69 19.05
CA THR A 195 -1.18 2.59 17.72
C THR A 195 0.21 1.97 17.80
N THR A 196 0.45 0.94 17.00
CA THR A 196 1.75 0.28 16.83
C THR A 196 2.43 0.77 15.56
N PHE A 197 3.70 1.09 15.65
CA PHE A 197 4.55 1.53 14.54
C PHE A 197 5.45 0.42 14.06
N TYR A 198 5.62 0.31 12.75
CA TYR A 198 6.44 -0.73 12.13
C TYR A 198 7.43 -0.14 11.15
N ARG A 199 8.62 -0.74 11.07
CA ARG A 199 9.59 -0.53 10.01
C ARG A 199 10.13 -1.86 9.51
N ASN A 200 10.07 -2.07 8.17
CA ASN A 200 10.52 -3.30 7.51
C ASN A 200 9.95 -4.59 8.15
N GLY A 201 8.68 -4.54 8.53
CA GLY A 201 7.96 -5.67 9.13
C GLY A 201 8.17 -5.86 10.64
N SER A 202 9.10 -5.13 11.26
CA SER A 202 9.34 -5.22 12.70
C SER A 202 8.64 -4.06 13.43
N SER A 203 7.99 -4.34 14.55
CA SER A 203 7.49 -3.30 15.46
C SER A 203 8.66 -2.50 16.02
N ILE A 204 8.56 -1.17 15.94
CA ILE A 204 9.55 -0.24 16.52
C ILE A 204 9.01 0.44 17.78
N GLY A 205 7.77 0.23 18.11
CA GLY A 205 7.15 0.72 19.35
C GLY A 205 5.64 0.90 19.24
N THR A 206 5.04 1.21 20.37
CA THR A 206 3.61 1.52 20.51
C THR A 206 3.43 2.85 21.20
N VAL A 207 2.36 3.55 20.85
CA VAL A 207 1.99 4.84 21.47
C VAL A 207 0.51 4.79 21.79
N ALA A 208 0.13 5.30 22.97
CA ALA A 208 -1.27 5.49 23.33
C ALA A 208 -1.89 6.60 22.47
N ASP A 209 -3.14 6.38 22.04
CA ASP A 209 -3.95 7.33 21.24
C ASP A 209 -4.77 8.27 22.13
#